data_74344bdfc5c201ff2f2ec7897f5b06c6
#
_entry.id   74344bdfc5c201ff2f2ec7897f5b06c6
#
_cell.length_a   1.000
_cell.length_b   1.000
_cell.length_c   1.000
_cell.angle_alpha   90.00
_cell.angle_beta   90.00
_cell.angle_gamma   90.00
#
_symmetry.space_group_name_H-M   'P 1'
#
loop_
_entity.id
_entity.type
_entity.pdbx_description
1 polymer ?
#
loop_
_entity_poly.entity_id
_entity_poly.type
_entity_poly.pdbx_seq_one_letter_code
_entity_poly.pdbx_strand_id
1 'polypeptide(L)'
;MIPSDPPNKRPVKFRHGMLAFVLLALVMFCCVVVLGTGPQIPIVIGCTLAGAIALYLRFTWEEVLQSMLKGILDALEAVLILMCIGMMIGTWILSGTVPTLIYYGLYVISPELFLPVAFLGTLLVGIVLGSWGAAGTIGIAFIGIAAALNIPLGMAAGAIIAGAYVSEIASPLTDGPVLCAAIAKVNVFDLCKKFLPLVLIVCAISIALYYALGIMQGANFSNTDSSNIDELLTALSSSYHIGPATLIPLAIMIVCIIVQVPAIPAFLLGVALGVIEAVVLQGADISIALEAANTGVISTTGCEVLDTLFSTGGIEEMLPTICIVILVMAYVGILQHTGLMASLISPITSRLRRLGSLSAATVGTGALFNVLMPDQYPAIALSCKMYGEAFARRNVSGSIWSNIVNSSAGITSVLIPWNTCSIYMVTILGVSCLEYLPYAFFCYLYPAIVVLVAITLGEKLWWKRRV
;
A
#
# COMPACT_ATOMS: atom_id res chain seq x y z
N MET A 1 10.69 -25.01 -25.42
CA MET A 1 12.12 -25.38 -25.39
C MET A 1 12.84 -24.27 -24.64
N ILE A 2 13.34 -24.53 -23.44
CA ILE A 2 14.25 -23.62 -22.71
C ILE A 2 15.57 -23.71 -23.45
N PRO A 3 16.12 -22.61 -24.00
CA PRO A 3 17.45 -22.64 -24.60
C PRO A 3 18.45 -23.00 -23.48
N SER A 4 19.25 -24.04 -23.75
CA SER A 4 20.38 -24.38 -22.89
C SER A 4 21.25 -23.15 -22.63
N ASP A 5 21.55 -22.86 -21.38
CA ASP A 5 22.46 -21.76 -21.01
C ASP A 5 23.72 -21.79 -21.88
N PRO A 6 24.10 -20.67 -22.49
CA PRO A 6 25.34 -20.61 -23.21
C PRO A 6 26.51 -20.90 -22.25
N PRO A 7 27.52 -21.70 -22.64
CA PRO A 7 28.54 -22.25 -21.74
C PRO A 7 29.53 -21.25 -21.14
N ASN A 8 29.20 -19.97 -21.05
CA ASN A 8 30.14 -18.91 -20.70
C ASN A 8 29.68 -17.84 -19.71
N LYS A 9 28.52 -18.04 -19.04
CA LYS A 9 28.05 -17.09 -18.00
C LYS A 9 28.88 -17.22 -16.73
N ARG A 10 29.23 -16.08 -16.13
CA ARG A 10 29.91 -16.07 -14.83
C ARG A 10 28.91 -16.42 -13.72
N PRO A 11 29.30 -17.23 -12.71
CA PRO A 11 28.41 -17.55 -11.60
C PRO A 11 28.02 -16.29 -10.83
N VAL A 12 26.71 -16.11 -10.64
CA VAL A 12 26.17 -15.03 -9.84
C VAL A 12 26.46 -15.31 -8.38
N LYS A 13 27.23 -14.44 -7.72
CA LYS A 13 27.63 -14.57 -6.31
C LYS A 13 26.86 -13.55 -5.48
N PHE A 14 26.70 -13.83 -4.17
CA PHE A 14 26.11 -12.93 -3.17
C PHE A 14 26.56 -11.45 -3.32
N ARG A 15 27.86 -11.23 -3.53
CA ARG A 15 28.43 -9.88 -3.70
C ARG A 15 27.82 -9.11 -4.89
N HIS A 16 27.41 -9.78 -5.96
CA HIS A 16 26.86 -9.12 -7.15
C HIS A 16 25.41 -8.67 -6.89
N GLY A 17 24.60 -9.53 -6.24
CA GLY A 17 23.27 -9.14 -5.79
C GLY A 17 23.32 -8.01 -4.77
N MET A 18 24.15 -8.15 -3.74
CA MET A 18 24.32 -7.10 -2.71
C MET A 18 24.78 -5.78 -3.33
N LEU A 19 25.71 -5.80 -4.29
CA LEU A 19 26.18 -4.60 -4.97
C LEU A 19 25.03 -3.89 -5.73
N ALA A 20 24.19 -4.63 -6.46
CA ALA A 20 23.06 -4.05 -7.18
C ALA A 20 22.08 -3.34 -6.22
N PHE A 21 21.76 -3.96 -5.09
CA PHE A 21 20.86 -3.37 -4.10
C PHE A 21 21.46 -2.18 -3.36
N VAL A 22 22.70 -2.29 -2.90
CA VAL A 22 23.39 -1.20 -2.19
C VAL A 22 23.54 0.01 -3.09
N LEU A 23 23.88 -0.19 -4.37
CA LEU A 23 23.97 0.91 -5.34
C LEU A 23 22.60 1.60 -5.54
N LEU A 24 21.52 0.85 -5.71
CA LEU A 24 20.20 1.45 -5.82
C LEU A 24 19.85 2.23 -4.55
N ALA A 25 19.98 1.61 -3.36
CA ALA A 25 19.66 2.25 -2.09
C ALA A 25 20.47 3.56 -1.89
N LEU A 26 21.75 3.56 -2.26
CA LEU A 26 22.61 4.72 -2.16
C LEU A 26 22.21 5.82 -3.12
N VAL A 27 21.88 5.47 -4.38
CA VAL A 27 21.38 6.43 -5.38
C VAL A 27 20.04 7.00 -4.95
N MET A 28 19.10 6.14 -4.46
CA MET A 28 17.81 6.60 -3.94
C MET A 28 17.98 7.57 -2.77
N PHE A 29 18.82 7.19 -1.79
CA PHE A 29 19.08 8.05 -0.64
C PHE A 29 19.67 9.40 -1.05
N CYS A 30 20.71 9.40 -1.89
CA CYS A 30 21.34 10.64 -2.34
C CYS A 30 20.37 11.53 -3.13
N CYS A 31 19.61 10.95 -4.08
CA CYS A 31 18.76 11.76 -4.95
C CYS A 31 17.46 12.19 -4.24
N VAL A 32 16.79 11.26 -3.55
CA VAL A 32 15.46 11.56 -2.96
C VAL A 32 15.63 12.30 -1.64
N VAL A 33 16.50 11.81 -0.74
CA VAL A 33 16.59 12.37 0.62
C VAL A 33 17.52 13.60 0.67
N VAL A 34 18.68 13.56 -0.02
CA VAL A 34 19.66 14.65 0.06
C VAL A 34 19.37 15.74 -0.98
N LEU A 35 19.03 15.37 -2.22
CA LEU A 35 18.79 16.33 -3.30
C LEU A 35 17.33 16.73 -3.47
N GLY A 36 16.38 16.03 -2.80
CA GLY A 36 14.94 16.32 -2.89
C GLY A 36 14.35 16.06 -4.28
N THR A 37 14.95 15.18 -5.10
CA THR A 37 14.45 14.86 -6.44
C THR A 37 13.41 13.75 -6.40
N GLY A 38 12.56 13.67 -7.45
CA GLY A 38 11.64 12.55 -7.62
C GLY A 38 12.38 11.21 -7.80
N PRO A 39 11.73 10.09 -7.45
CA PRO A 39 12.36 8.75 -7.47
C PRO A 39 12.56 8.16 -8.87
N GLN A 40 11.96 8.73 -9.93
CA GLN A 40 12.00 8.17 -11.29
C GLN A 40 13.41 8.03 -11.83
N ILE A 41 14.18 9.12 -11.80
CA ILE A 41 15.55 9.13 -12.33
C ILE A 41 16.50 8.25 -11.53
N PRO A 42 16.49 8.28 -10.18
CA PRO A 42 17.23 7.32 -9.36
C PRO A 42 16.96 5.85 -9.72
N ILE A 43 15.71 5.48 -10.01
CA ILE A 43 15.36 4.10 -10.39
C ILE A 43 15.94 3.77 -11.78
N VAL A 44 15.90 4.69 -12.75
CA VAL A 44 16.54 4.51 -14.07
C VAL A 44 18.03 4.27 -13.92
N ILE A 45 18.71 5.05 -13.06
CA ILE A 45 20.13 4.83 -12.73
C ILE A 45 20.32 3.44 -12.13
N GLY A 46 19.42 3.01 -11.22
CA GLY A 46 19.43 1.67 -10.64
C GLY A 46 19.31 0.56 -11.70
N CYS A 47 18.38 0.71 -12.66
CA CYS A 47 18.23 -0.19 -13.80
C CYS A 47 19.53 -0.26 -14.62
N THR A 48 20.15 0.88 -14.89
CA THR A 48 21.40 0.97 -15.65
C THR A 48 22.55 0.23 -14.93
N LEU A 49 22.68 0.45 -13.60
CA LEU A 49 23.69 -0.20 -12.79
C LEU A 49 23.47 -1.72 -12.68
N ALA A 50 22.20 -2.16 -12.48
CA ALA A 50 21.86 -3.58 -12.44
C ALA A 50 22.11 -4.25 -13.82
N GLY A 51 21.75 -3.56 -14.91
CA GLY A 51 22.05 -3.99 -16.27
C GLY A 51 23.56 -4.12 -16.53
N ALA A 52 24.35 -3.14 -16.09
CA ALA A 52 25.81 -3.18 -16.21
C ALA A 52 26.41 -4.37 -15.44
N ILE A 53 25.90 -4.68 -14.23
CA ILE A 53 26.30 -5.86 -13.46
C ILE A 53 25.94 -7.15 -14.22
N ALA A 54 24.75 -7.21 -14.83
CA ALA A 54 24.32 -8.37 -15.62
C ALA A 54 25.22 -8.56 -16.86
N LEU A 55 25.55 -7.48 -17.58
CA LEU A 55 26.48 -7.51 -18.72
C LEU A 55 27.90 -7.95 -18.27
N TYR A 56 28.39 -7.48 -17.11
CA TYR A 56 29.65 -7.97 -16.55
C TYR A 56 29.61 -9.47 -16.23
N LEU A 57 28.45 -9.99 -15.86
CA LEU A 57 28.21 -11.43 -15.64
C LEU A 57 28.03 -12.22 -16.96
N ARG A 58 28.19 -11.56 -18.10
CA ARG A 58 28.07 -12.11 -19.47
C ARG A 58 26.65 -12.50 -19.87
N PHE A 59 25.65 -11.82 -19.30
CA PHE A 59 24.32 -11.77 -19.91
C PHE A 59 24.37 -10.89 -21.17
N THR A 60 23.60 -11.22 -22.18
CA THR A 60 23.47 -10.38 -23.38
C THR A 60 22.53 -9.20 -23.09
N TRP A 61 22.63 -8.13 -23.87
CA TRP A 61 21.66 -7.03 -23.75
C TRP A 61 20.22 -7.49 -24.00
N GLU A 62 20.03 -8.40 -24.96
CA GLU A 62 18.70 -8.97 -25.22
C GLU A 62 18.12 -9.68 -24.00
N GLU A 63 18.92 -10.47 -23.27
CA GLU A 63 18.49 -11.12 -22.03
C GLU A 63 18.14 -10.11 -20.92
N VAL A 64 18.91 -9.02 -20.82
CA VAL A 64 18.60 -7.93 -19.87
C VAL A 64 17.31 -7.25 -20.24
N LEU A 65 17.12 -6.90 -21.51
CA LEU A 65 15.89 -6.28 -22.01
C LEU A 65 14.66 -7.19 -21.79
N GLN A 66 14.76 -8.48 -22.13
CA GLN A 66 13.68 -9.44 -21.88
C GLN A 66 13.38 -9.60 -20.39
N SER A 67 14.39 -9.49 -19.55
CA SER A 67 14.19 -9.50 -18.09
C SER A 67 13.43 -8.27 -17.61
N MET A 68 13.75 -7.08 -18.11
CA MET A 68 13.00 -5.85 -17.84
C MET A 68 11.54 -5.97 -18.28
N LEU A 69 11.32 -6.40 -19.52
CA LEU A 69 9.98 -6.52 -20.10
C LEU A 69 9.09 -7.50 -19.32
N LYS A 70 9.65 -8.63 -18.85
CA LYS A 70 8.91 -9.59 -18.02
C LYS A 70 8.53 -8.97 -16.68
N GLY A 71 9.43 -8.25 -16.02
CA GLY A 71 9.11 -7.54 -14.79
C GLY A 71 7.99 -6.52 -14.99
N ILE A 72 8.03 -5.74 -16.09
CA ILE A 72 6.96 -4.79 -16.43
C ILE A 72 5.63 -5.51 -16.65
N LEU A 73 5.62 -6.63 -17.37
CA LEU A 73 4.40 -7.42 -17.61
C LEU A 73 3.76 -7.88 -16.28
N ASP A 74 4.53 -8.23 -15.29
CA ASP A 74 4.03 -8.65 -13.98
C ASP A 74 3.33 -7.50 -13.22
N ALA A 75 3.56 -6.24 -13.61
CA ALA A 75 2.96 -5.06 -13.00
C ALA A 75 1.73 -4.50 -13.74
N LEU A 76 1.38 -5.01 -14.92
CA LEU A 76 0.33 -4.38 -15.74
C LEU A 76 -1.04 -4.38 -15.08
N GLU A 77 -1.36 -5.37 -14.27
CA GLU A 77 -2.62 -5.39 -13.52
C GLU A 77 -2.68 -4.22 -12.52
N ALA A 78 -1.60 -3.98 -11.77
CA ALA A 78 -1.51 -2.84 -10.87
C ALA A 78 -1.61 -1.50 -11.60
N VAL A 79 -1.00 -1.38 -12.78
CA VAL A 79 -1.11 -0.18 -13.63
C VAL A 79 -2.56 0.08 -14.05
N LEU A 80 -3.29 -0.96 -14.46
CA LEU A 80 -4.70 -0.82 -14.82
C LEU A 80 -5.56 -0.41 -13.62
N ILE A 81 -5.29 -0.96 -12.44
CA ILE A 81 -5.98 -0.56 -11.20
C ILE A 81 -5.71 0.91 -10.86
N LEU A 82 -4.47 1.38 -10.98
CA LEU A 82 -4.12 2.79 -10.76
C LEU A 82 -4.89 3.72 -11.69
N MET A 83 -4.97 3.39 -12.98
CA MET A 83 -5.78 4.15 -13.95
C MET A 83 -7.25 4.20 -13.54
N CYS A 84 -7.83 3.06 -13.14
CA CYS A 84 -9.22 2.99 -12.71
C CYS A 84 -9.47 3.83 -11.44
N ILE A 85 -8.55 3.83 -10.49
CA ILE A 85 -8.64 4.64 -9.27
C ILE A 85 -8.58 6.14 -9.61
N GLY A 86 -7.67 6.57 -10.47
CA GLY A 86 -7.60 7.96 -10.92
C GLY A 86 -8.92 8.42 -11.54
N MET A 87 -9.47 7.64 -12.48
CA MET A 87 -10.79 7.90 -13.08
C MET A 87 -11.89 7.98 -12.02
N MET A 88 -11.87 7.07 -11.05
CA MET A 88 -12.89 7.00 -9.99
C MET A 88 -12.84 8.23 -9.10
N ILE A 89 -11.65 8.69 -8.69
CA ILE A 89 -11.49 9.90 -7.86
C ILE A 89 -12.12 11.10 -8.57
N GLY A 90 -11.73 11.39 -9.81
CA GLY A 90 -12.27 12.52 -10.58
C GLY A 90 -13.79 12.46 -10.74
N THR A 91 -14.32 11.30 -11.13
CA THR A 91 -15.77 11.14 -11.33
C THR A 91 -16.57 11.18 -10.02
N TRP A 92 -16.02 10.67 -8.91
CA TRP A 92 -16.70 10.68 -7.60
C TRP A 92 -16.67 12.04 -6.91
N ILE A 93 -15.68 12.87 -7.19
CA ILE A 93 -15.67 14.28 -6.79
C ILE A 93 -16.78 15.02 -7.57
N LEU A 94 -16.77 14.89 -8.88
CA LEU A 94 -17.73 15.60 -9.73
C LEU A 94 -19.19 15.13 -9.50
N SER A 95 -19.42 13.84 -9.22
CA SER A 95 -20.74 13.28 -8.92
C SER A 95 -21.31 13.69 -7.56
N GLY A 96 -20.48 14.29 -6.69
CA GLY A 96 -20.87 14.62 -5.33
C GLY A 96 -20.75 13.46 -4.34
N THR A 97 -20.26 12.28 -4.75
CA THR A 97 -20.06 11.12 -3.86
C THR A 97 -19.08 11.46 -2.74
N VAL A 98 -17.87 11.93 -3.09
CA VAL A 98 -16.85 12.35 -2.10
C VAL A 98 -17.33 13.56 -1.29
N PRO A 99 -17.85 14.65 -1.89
CA PRO A 99 -18.43 15.76 -1.15
C PRO A 99 -19.50 15.34 -0.13
N THR A 100 -20.40 14.40 -0.51
CA THR A 100 -21.44 13.90 0.39
C THR A 100 -20.87 13.09 1.56
N LEU A 101 -19.85 12.28 1.32
CA LEU A 101 -19.15 11.55 2.39
C LEU A 101 -18.52 12.51 3.41
N ILE A 102 -17.88 13.57 2.92
CA ILE A 102 -17.30 14.61 3.80
C ILE A 102 -18.40 15.33 4.56
N TYR A 103 -19.47 15.75 3.88
CA TYR A 103 -20.59 16.45 4.50
C TYR A 103 -21.20 15.67 5.66
N TYR A 104 -21.60 14.42 5.45
CA TYR A 104 -22.15 13.59 6.52
C TYR A 104 -21.10 13.20 7.56
N GLY A 105 -19.84 13.02 7.16
CA GLY A 105 -18.74 12.73 8.06
C GLY A 105 -18.54 13.85 9.08
N LEU A 106 -18.61 15.11 8.67
CA LEU A 106 -18.49 16.28 9.55
C LEU A 106 -19.63 16.38 10.58
N TYR A 107 -20.82 15.84 10.27
CA TYR A 107 -21.92 15.81 11.24
C TYR A 107 -21.80 14.68 12.28
N VAL A 108 -21.15 13.57 11.92
CA VAL A 108 -21.16 12.35 12.75
C VAL A 108 -19.87 12.19 13.54
N ILE A 109 -18.74 12.68 13.01
CA ILE A 109 -17.41 12.40 13.54
C ILE A 109 -16.92 13.59 14.37
N SER A 110 -16.82 13.39 15.69
CA SER A 110 -16.13 14.37 16.56
C SER A 110 -14.63 14.33 16.32
N PRO A 111 -13.92 15.48 16.49
CA PRO A 111 -12.47 15.54 16.29
C PRO A 111 -11.68 14.51 17.11
N GLU A 112 -12.11 14.24 18.35
CA GLU A 112 -11.45 13.29 19.25
C GLU A 112 -11.56 11.84 18.77
N LEU A 113 -12.66 11.50 18.10
CA LEU A 113 -12.93 10.17 17.58
C LEU A 113 -12.48 9.98 16.14
N PHE A 114 -12.05 11.05 15.46
CA PHE A 114 -11.72 11.01 14.04
C PHE A 114 -10.66 9.95 13.71
N LEU A 115 -9.52 9.95 14.40
CA LEU A 115 -8.41 9.02 14.11
C LEU A 115 -8.82 7.54 14.31
N PRO A 116 -9.47 7.14 15.43
CA PRO A 116 -10.02 5.79 15.56
C PRO A 116 -11.04 5.42 14.48
N VAL A 117 -11.92 6.35 14.12
CA VAL A 117 -12.95 6.12 13.07
C VAL A 117 -12.31 5.97 11.70
N ALA A 118 -11.33 6.80 11.34
CA ALA A 118 -10.60 6.69 10.10
C ALA A 118 -9.84 5.36 10.00
N PHE A 119 -9.17 4.93 11.08
CA PHE A 119 -8.52 3.62 11.17
C PHE A 119 -9.52 2.47 10.96
N LEU A 120 -10.64 2.47 11.68
CA LEU A 120 -11.66 1.42 11.57
C LEU A 120 -12.36 1.42 10.23
N GLY A 121 -12.68 2.58 9.69
CA GLY A 121 -13.32 2.73 8.38
C GLY A 121 -12.46 2.16 7.26
N THR A 122 -11.19 2.55 7.23
CA THR A 122 -10.25 2.04 6.22
C THR A 122 -9.90 0.57 6.43
N LEU A 123 -9.88 0.07 7.67
CA LEU A 123 -9.75 -1.35 7.97
C LEU A 123 -10.91 -2.16 7.38
N LEU A 124 -12.15 -1.74 7.62
CA LEU A 124 -13.33 -2.45 7.13
C LEU A 124 -13.38 -2.49 5.60
N VAL A 125 -13.10 -1.37 4.95
CA VAL A 125 -13.04 -1.30 3.49
C VAL A 125 -11.85 -2.08 2.95
N GLY A 126 -10.70 -2.00 3.63
CA GLY A 126 -9.45 -2.69 3.25
C GLY A 126 -9.56 -4.21 3.26
N ILE A 127 -10.27 -4.79 4.23
CA ILE A 127 -10.50 -6.26 4.26
C ILE A 127 -11.09 -6.75 2.93
N VAL A 128 -11.78 -5.90 2.23
CA VAL A 128 -12.54 -6.25 1.03
C VAL A 128 -11.89 -5.74 -0.25
N LEU A 129 -11.46 -4.46 -0.29
CA LEU A 129 -10.84 -3.81 -1.46
C LEU A 129 -9.31 -3.90 -1.48
N GLY A 130 -8.70 -4.42 -0.42
CA GLY A 130 -7.27 -4.29 -0.20
C GLY A 130 -6.86 -2.90 0.29
N SER A 131 -5.57 -2.78 0.65
CA SER A 131 -5.02 -1.54 1.22
C SER A 131 -5.10 -0.36 0.24
N TRP A 132 -4.81 -0.59 -1.03
CA TRP A 132 -4.85 0.45 -2.06
C TRP A 132 -6.28 0.90 -2.36
N GLY A 133 -7.21 -0.05 -2.47
CA GLY A 133 -8.62 0.25 -2.68
C GLY A 133 -9.24 1.06 -1.52
N ALA A 134 -8.89 0.75 -0.29
CA ALA A 134 -9.38 1.49 0.87
C ALA A 134 -8.84 2.93 0.91
N ALA A 135 -7.56 3.13 0.62
CA ALA A 135 -6.98 4.47 0.56
C ALA A 135 -7.58 5.30 -0.58
N GLY A 136 -7.68 4.71 -1.79
CA GLY A 136 -8.22 5.38 -2.97
C GLY A 136 -9.74 5.63 -2.94
N THR A 137 -10.47 5.07 -1.99
CA THR A 137 -11.91 5.30 -1.83
C THR A 137 -12.19 6.14 -0.58
N ILE A 138 -12.39 5.49 0.56
CA ILE A 138 -12.76 6.15 1.81
C ILE A 138 -11.60 6.96 2.41
N GLY A 139 -10.34 6.59 2.09
CA GLY A 139 -9.15 7.31 2.58
C GLY A 139 -9.15 8.77 2.16
N ILE A 140 -9.49 9.07 0.92
CA ILE A 140 -9.57 10.44 0.40
C ILE A 140 -10.64 11.24 1.15
N ALA A 141 -11.82 10.64 1.39
CA ALA A 141 -12.88 11.30 2.16
C ALA A 141 -12.42 11.61 3.59
N PHE A 142 -11.69 10.69 4.24
CA PHE A 142 -11.15 10.95 5.58
C PHE A 142 -10.06 12.04 5.57
N ILE A 143 -9.22 12.13 4.55
CA ILE A 143 -8.28 13.26 4.42
C ILE A 143 -9.02 14.59 4.32
N GLY A 144 -10.12 14.63 3.56
CA GLY A 144 -10.98 15.80 3.46
C GLY A 144 -11.62 16.20 4.79
N ILE A 145 -12.14 15.24 5.53
CA ILE A 145 -12.69 15.48 6.87
C ILE A 145 -11.60 15.97 7.82
N ALA A 146 -10.37 15.38 7.75
CA ALA A 146 -9.23 15.81 8.57
C ALA A 146 -8.85 17.26 8.29
N ALA A 147 -8.75 17.65 7.01
CA ALA A 147 -8.48 19.02 6.61
C ALA A 147 -9.55 19.98 7.14
N ALA A 148 -10.82 19.61 6.99
CA ALA A 148 -11.95 20.39 7.49
C ALA A 148 -11.95 20.56 9.03
N LEU A 149 -11.52 19.52 9.75
CA LEU A 149 -11.41 19.55 11.21
C LEU A 149 -10.06 20.11 11.70
N ASN A 150 -9.19 20.64 10.82
CA ASN A 150 -7.84 21.10 11.13
C ASN A 150 -6.97 20.03 11.84
N ILE A 151 -7.23 18.75 11.59
CA ILE A 151 -6.43 17.64 12.10
C ILE A 151 -5.15 17.56 11.26
N PRO A 152 -3.94 17.46 11.88
CA PRO A 152 -2.70 17.30 11.12
C PRO A 152 -2.79 16.15 10.12
N LEU A 153 -2.63 16.44 8.83
CA LEU A 153 -2.85 15.47 7.76
C LEU A 153 -1.93 14.25 7.87
N GLY A 154 -0.72 14.41 8.41
CA GLY A 154 0.18 13.30 8.71
C GLY A 154 -0.41 12.29 9.70
N MET A 155 -1.12 12.76 10.75
CA MET A 155 -1.80 11.88 11.70
C MET A 155 -2.99 11.16 11.03
N ALA A 156 -3.79 11.90 10.27
CA ALA A 156 -4.93 11.34 9.54
C ALA A 156 -4.47 10.28 8.54
N ALA A 157 -3.49 10.60 7.69
CA ALA A 157 -2.92 9.66 6.72
C ALA A 157 -2.31 8.43 7.41
N GLY A 158 -1.62 8.60 8.54
CA GLY A 158 -1.08 7.50 9.33
C GLY A 158 -2.16 6.55 9.84
N ALA A 159 -3.29 7.08 10.33
CA ALA A 159 -4.44 6.27 10.78
C ALA A 159 -5.12 5.55 9.61
N ILE A 160 -5.33 6.23 8.50
CA ILE A 160 -5.92 5.70 7.26
C ILE A 160 -5.06 4.54 6.72
N ILE A 161 -3.76 4.78 6.55
CA ILE A 161 -2.80 3.79 6.05
C ILE A 161 -2.72 2.60 7.01
N ALA A 162 -2.61 2.83 8.30
CA ALA A 162 -2.55 1.76 9.30
C ALA A 162 -3.80 0.88 9.25
N GLY A 163 -5.00 1.47 9.14
CA GLY A 163 -6.26 0.74 9.00
C GLY A 163 -6.30 -0.08 7.70
N ALA A 164 -5.97 0.55 6.58
CA ALA A 164 -5.93 -0.11 5.27
C ALA A 164 -4.96 -1.31 5.26
N TYR A 165 -3.77 -1.18 5.87
CA TYR A 165 -2.74 -2.22 5.90
C TYR A 165 -3.03 -3.39 6.86
N VAL A 166 -4.05 -3.31 7.71
CA VAL A 166 -4.56 -4.48 8.44
C VAL A 166 -5.01 -5.56 7.46
N SER A 167 -5.58 -5.18 6.32
CA SER A 167 -6.03 -6.09 5.28
C SER A 167 -4.90 -6.95 4.71
N GLU A 168 -3.68 -6.42 4.64
CA GLU A 168 -2.50 -7.16 4.16
C GLU A 168 -2.12 -8.37 5.05
N ILE A 169 -2.75 -8.51 6.21
CA ILE A 169 -2.60 -9.68 7.08
C ILE A 169 -3.91 -10.42 7.28
N ALA A 170 -5.02 -9.70 7.42
CA ALA A 170 -6.29 -10.25 7.85
C ALA A 170 -7.20 -10.69 6.71
N SER A 171 -7.00 -10.15 5.51
CA SER A 171 -7.86 -10.45 4.37
C SER A 171 -7.30 -11.57 3.49
N PRO A 172 -8.10 -12.60 3.18
CA PRO A 172 -7.72 -13.62 2.22
C PRO A 172 -7.83 -13.16 0.77
N LEU A 173 -8.25 -11.92 0.52
CA LEU A 173 -8.47 -11.33 -0.80
C LEU A 173 -7.33 -10.40 -1.21
N THR A 174 -6.43 -10.04 -0.29
CA THR A 174 -5.29 -9.17 -0.56
C THR A 174 -4.07 -9.94 -1.05
N ASP A 175 -3.26 -9.29 -1.84
CA ASP A 175 -2.15 -9.90 -2.57
C ASP A 175 -1.07 -10.47 -1.66
N GLY A 176 -0.75 -9.80 -0.55
CA GLY A 176 0.28 -10.24 0.40
C GLY A 176 0.01 -11.64 0.96
N PRO A 177 -1.15 -11.88 1.63
CA PRO A 177 -1.56 -13.21 2.08
C PRO A 177 -1.68 -14.24 0.97
N VAL A 178 -2.24 -13.87 -0.19
CA VAL A 178 -2.40 -14.78 -1.34
C VAL A 178 -1.05 -15.24 -1.85
N LEU A 179 -0.11 -14.33 -2.06
CA LEU A 179 1.26 -14.66 -2.50
C LEU A 179 1.99 -15.55 -1.48
N CYS A 180 1.89 -15.19 -0.19
CA CYS A 180 2.48 -15.98 0.90
C CYS A 180 1.90 -17.40 0.95
N ALA A 181 0.58 -17.53 0.84
CA ALA A 181 -0.12 -18.81 0.84
C ALA A 181 0.26 -19.69 -0.36
N ALA A 182 0.36 -19.08 -1.55
CA ALA A 182 0.78 -19.77 -2.77
C ALA A 182 2.21 -20.34 -2.65
N ILE A 183 3.17 -19.54 -2.16
CA ILE A 183 4.56 -19.97 -1.99
C ILE A 183 4.68 -21.04 -0.89
N ALA A 184 3.96 -20.87 0.21
CA ALA A 184 3.93 -21.83 1.32
C ALA A 184 3.10 -23.08 1.04
N LYS A 185 2.32 -23.10 -0.06
CA LYS A 185 1.39 -24.16 -0.45
C LYS A 185 0.38 -24.48 0.65
N VAL A 186 -0.23 -23.43 1.21
CA VAL A 186 -1.25 -23.51 2.26
C VAL A 186 -2.52 -22.78 1.84
N ASN A 187 -3.63 -23.06 2.54
CA ASN A 187 -4.86 -22.32 2.34
C ASN A 187 -4.72 -20.89 2.92
N VAL A 188 -5.08 -19.87 2.15
CA VAL A 188 -4.99 -18.47 2.55
C VAL A 188 -5.90 -18.14 3.74
N PHE A 189 -7.08 -18.75 3.82
CA PHE A 189 -7.99 -18.56 4.96
C PHE A 189 -7.38 -19.07 6.26
N ASP A 190 -6.69 -20.22 6.23
CA ASP A 190 -5.97 -20.76 7.38
C ASP A 190 -4.80 -19.86 7.81
N LEU A 191 -4.13 -19.23 6.84
CA LEU A 191 -3.07 -18.27 7.09
C LEU A 191 -3.61 -17.07 7.85
N CYS A 192 -4.66 -16.42 7.36
CA CYS A 192 -5.27 -15.23 7.98
C CYS A 192 -5.87 -15.58 9.35
N LYS A 193 -6.64 -16.67 9.44
CA LYS A 193 -7.34 -17.08 10.68
C LYS A 193 -6.41 -17.33 11.87
N LYS A 194 -5.22 -17.90 11.62
CA LYS A 194 -4.26 -18.21 12.70
C LYS A 194 -3.70 -16.98 13.39
N PHE A 195 -3.57 -15.87 12.67
CA PHE A 195 -3.02 -14.64 13.21
C PHE A 195 -4.09 -13.62 13.59
N LEU A 196 -5.36 -13.89 13.30
CA LEU A 196 -6.47 -13.00 13.64
C LEU A 196 -6.48 -12.55 15.12
N PRO A 197 -6.23 -13.41 16.13
CA PRO A 197 -6.16 -12.95 17.52
C PRO A 197 -5.06 -11.90 17.74
N LEU A 198 -3.90 -12.08 17.08
CA LEU A 198 -2.79 -11.14 17.20
C LEU A 198 -3.10 -9.82 16.47
N VAL A 199 -3.72 -9.91 15.30
CA VAL A 199 -4.21 -8.73 14.56
C VAL A 199 -5.17 -7.93 15.43
N LEU A 200 -6.16 -8.58 16.06
CA LEU A 200 -7.14 -7.89 16.92
C LEU A 200 -6.48 -7.21 18.12
N ILE A 201 -5.46 -7.83 18.74
CA ILE A 201 -4.71 -7.20 19.83
C ILE A 201 -3.99 -5.94 19.34
N VAL A 202 -3.30 -6.02 18.20
CA VAL A 202 -2.58 -4.87 17.66
C VAL A 202 -3.54 -3.77 17.18
N CYS A 203 -4.67 -4.13 16.59
CA CYS A 203 -5.74 -3.18 16.26
C CYS A 203 -6.25 -2.45 17.51
N ALA A 204 -6.51 -3.18 18.60
CA ALA A 204 -6.95 -2.58 19.86
C ALA A 204 -5.91 -1.60 20.44
N ILE A 205 -4.63 -1.96 20.37
CA ILE A 205 -3.54 -1.07 20.77
C ILE A 205 -3.49 0.17 19.86
N SER A 206 -3.60 0.00 18.55
CA SER A 206 -3.59 1.11 17.59
C SER A 206 -4.77 2.05 17.81
N ILE A 207 -5.99 1.51 18.02
CA ILE A 207 -7.18 2.30 18.34
C ILE A 207 -6.99 3.10 19.63
N ALA A 208 -6.43 2.48 20.68
CA ALA A 208 -6.16 3.17 21.94
C ALA A 208 -5.15 4.31 21.77
N LEU A 209 -4.10 4.11 20.96
CA LEU A 209 -3.14 5.16 20.62
C LEU A 209 -3.76 6.28 19.81
N TYR A 210 -4.58 5.97 18.81
CA TYR A 210 -5.30 6.99 18.03
C TYR A 210 -6.30 7.76 18.88
N TYR A 211 -6.99 7.09 19.78
CA TYR A 211 -7.91 7.75 20.71
C TYR A 211 -7.15 8.69 21.67
N ALA A 212 -6.02 8.24 22.20
CA ALA A 212 -5.17 9.08 23.05
C ALA A 212 -4.65 10.31 22.29
N LEU A 213 -4.21 10.15 21.04
CA LEU A 213 -3.82 11.28 20.19
C LEU A 213 -5.00 12.21 19.92
N GLY A 214 -6.18 11.67 19.65
CA GLY A 214 -7.40 12.46 19.43
C GLY A 214 -7.74 13.36 20.64
N ILE A 215 -7.68 12.81 21.86
CA ILE A 215 -7.88 13.59 23.10
C ILE A 215 -6.79 14.66 23.29
N MET A 216 -5.52 14.31 23.06
CA MET A 216 -4.42 15.26 23.17
C MET A 216 -4.54 16.42 22.18
N GLN A 217 -5.01 16.15 20.98
CA GLN A 217 -5.29 17.18 19.99
C GLN A 217 -6.61 17.91 20.28
N GLY A 218 -7.66 17.21 20.75
CA GLY A 218 -8.95 17.82 21.10
C GLY A 218 -8.84 18.95 22.10
N ALA A 219 -7.88 18.89 23.04
CA ALA A 219 -7.56 20.01 23.92
C ALA A 219 -7.05 21.26 23.16
N ASN A 220 -6.47 21.09 21.97
CA ASN A 220 -6.05 22.19 21.10
C ASN A 220 -7.17 22.66 20.15
N PHE A 221 -8.16 21.78 19.87
CA PHE A 221 -9.30 22.07 18.99
C PHE A 221 -10.46 22.81 19.68
N SER A 222 -10.44 22.92 21.02
CA SER A 222 -11.44 23.71 21.76
C SER A 222 -11.48 25.20 21.34
N ASN A 223 -10.53 25.64 20.52
CA ASN A 223 -10.50 26.96 19.87
C ASN A 223 -10.83 26.92 18.38
N THR A 224 -11.22 25.78 17.81
CA THR A 224 -11.66 25.76 16.40
C THR A 224 -13.07 26.34 16.36
N ASP A 225 -13.19 27.55 15.83
CA ASP A 225 -14.46 28.22 15.64
C ASP A 225 -15.40 27.29 14.86
N SER A 226 -16.55 26.96 15.45
CA SER A 226 -17.64 26.24 14.76
C SER A 226 -18.04 26.93 13.44
N SER A 227 -17.68 28.21 13.27
CA SER A 227 -17.83 28.98 12.03
C SER A 227 -17.09 28.34 10.83
N ASN A 228 -15.94 27.70 11.00
CA ASN A 228 -15.21 27.09 9.89
C ASN A 228 -15.91 25.83 9.37
N ILE A 229 -16.49 25.02 10.26
CA ILE A 229 -17.25 23.83 9.86
C ILE A 229 -18.53 24.22 9.16
N ASP A 230 -19.24 25.25 9.67
CA ASP A 230 -20.47 25.76 9.05
C ASP A 230 -20.19 26.37 7.66
N GLU A 231 -19.07 27.06 7.50
CA GLU A 231 -18.62 27.57 6.20
C GLU A 231 -18.35 26.45 5.21
N LEU A 232 -17.64 25.39 5.61
CA LEU A 232 -17.38 24.21 4.78
C LEU A 232 -18.68 23.47 4.40
N LEU A 233 -19.59 23.27 5.36
CA LEU A 233 -20.88 22.63 5.10
C LEU A 233 -21.73 23.47 4.15
N THR A 234 -21.69 24.79 4.29
CA THR A 234 -22.40 25.73 3.40
C THR A 234 -21.80 25.69 2.00
N ALA A 235 -20.47 25.73 1.87
CA ALA A 235 -19.78 25.63 0.59
C ALA A 235 -20.07 24.30 -0.12
N LEU A 236 -20.05 23.17 0.63
CA LEU A 236 -20.39 21.85 0.09
C LEU A 236 -21.85 21.82 -0.42
N SER A 237 -22.81 22.27 0.40
CA SER A 237 -24.24 22.21 0.04
C SER A 237 -24.65 23.20 -1.03
N SER A 238 -23.88 24.30 -1.22
CA SER A 238 -24.13 25.26 -2.30
C SER A 238 -23.52 24.83 -3.64
N SER A 239 -22.40 24.07 -3.61
CA SER A 239 -21.68 23.67 -4.81
C SER A 239 -22.06 22.30 -5.33
N TYR A 240 -22.59 21.42 -4.46
CA TYR A 240 -22.95 20.05 -4.82
C TYR A 240 -24.36 19.70 -4.35
N HIS A 241 -25.07 18.89 -5.13
CA HIS A 241 -26.28 18.24 -4.68
C HIS A 241 -25.93 17.15 -3.67
N ILE A 242 -26.09 17.45 -2.38
CA ILE A 242 -25.77 16.52 -1.28
C ILE A 242 -27.03 15.69 -0.94
N GLY A 243 -26.90 14.37 -0.94
CA GLY A 243 -28.02 13.50 -0.59
C GLY A 243 -27.65 12.00 -0.60
N PRO A 244 -28.55 11.14 -0.07
CA PRO A 244 -28.27 9.68 -0.07
C PRO A 244 -28.12 9.08 -1.47
N ALA A 245 -28.69 9.70 -2.49
CA ALA A 245 -28.60 9.24 -3.88
C ALA A 245 -27.14 9.31 -4.40
N THR A 246 -26.38 10.31 -4.00
CA THR A 246 -24.97 10.44 -4.40
C THR A 246 -24.03 9.42 -3.74
N LEU A 247 -24.54 8.57 -2.85
CA LEU A 247 -23.79 7.47 -2.25
C LEU A 247 -24.04 6.12 -2.97
N ILE A 248 -24.85 6.10 -4.04
CA ILE A 248 -25.14 4.88 -4.81
C ILE A 248 -23.87 4.26 -5.39
N PRO A 249 -22.90 4.99 -5.99
CA PRO A 249 -21.66 4.38 -6.48
C PRO A 249 -20.90 3.66 -5.38
N LEU A 250 -20.78 4.26 -4.20
CA LEU A 250 -20.14 3.64 -3.05
C LEU A 250 -20.91 2.39 -2.59
N ALA A 251 -22.23 2.47 -2.49
CA ALA A 251 -23.05 1.33 -2.08
C ALA A 251 -22.92 0.16 -3.06
N ILE A 252 -22.95 0.43 -4.37
CA ILE A 252 -22.76 -0.59 -5.41
C ILE A 252 -21.34 -1.15 -5.36
N MET A 253 -20.32 -0.34 -5.14
CA MET A 253 -18.96 -0.82 -4.92
C MET A 253 -18.91 -1.80 -3.75
N ILE A 254 -19.52 -1.47 -2.61
CA ILE A 254 -19.60 -2.37 -1.45
C ILE A 254 -20.31 -3.68 -1.83
N VAL A 255 -21.39 -3.63 -2.61
CA VAL A 255 -22.08 -4.83 -3.11
C VAL A 255 -21.16 -5.65 -4.02
N CYS A 256 -20.48 -5.03 -4.99
CA CYS A 256 -19.51 -5.70 -5.86
C CYS A 256 -18.46 -6.47 -5.07
N ILE A 257 -18.01 -5.88 -3.99
CA ILE A 257 -17.06 -6.44 -3.06
C ILE A 257 -17.63 -7.69 -2.36
N ILE A 258 -18.83 -7.57 -1.77
CA ILE A 258 -19.52 -8.68 -1.08
C ILE A 258 -19.76 -9.85 -2.03
N VAL A 259 -20.08 -9.58 -3.30
CA VAL A 259 -20.32 -10.59 -4.35
C VAL A 259 -19.00 -11.07 -5.00
N GLN A 260 -17.86 -10.53 -4.55
CA GLN A 260 -16.51 -10.88 -5.06
C GLN A 260 -16.29 -10.60 -6.55
N VAL A 261 -16.80 -9.48 -7.05
CA VAL A 261 -16.48 -8.98 -8.39
C VAL A 261 -14.99 -8.64 -8.45
N PRO A 262 -14.24 -9.03 -9.49
CA PRO A 262 -12.83 -8.65 -9.63
C PRO A 262 -12.64 -7.12 -9.59
N ALA A 263 -11.47 -6.67 -9.08
CA ALA A 263 -11.21 -5.26 -8.79
C ALA A 263 -11.41 -4.33 -9.99
N ILE A 264 -10.82 -4.65 -11.14
CA ILE A 264 -10.90 -3.80 -12.35
C ILE A 264 -12.35 -3.60 -12.83
N PRO A 265 -13.18 -4.64 -13.03
CA PRO A 265 -14.60 -4.46 -13.36
C PRO A 265 -15.38 -3.67 -12.30
N ALA A 266 -15.09 -3.87 -11.02
CA ALA A 266 -15.74 -3.14 -9.93
C ALA A 266 -15.40 -1.65 -10.00
N PHE A 267 -14.14 -1.28 -10.15
CA PHE A 267 -13.71 0.11 -10.30
C PHE A 267 -14.32 0.77 -11.55
N LEU A 268 -14.31 0.08 -12.70
CA LEU A 268 -14.92 0.60 -13.92
C LEU A 268 -16.43 0.84 -13.76
N LEU A 269 -17.13 -0.03 -13.04
CA LEU A 269 -18.53 0.18 -12.70
C LEU A 269 -18.70 1.40 -11.80
N GLY A 270 -17.82 1.58 -10.80
CA GLY A 270 -17.78 2.76 -9.95
C GLY A 270 -17.58 4.05 -10.73
N VAL A 271 -16.67 4.05 -11.72
CA VAL A 271 -16.45 5.17 -12.63
C VAL A 271 -17.71 5.46 -13.46
N ALA A 272 -18.30 4.43 -14.08
CA ALA A 272 -19.50 4.59 -14.90
C ALA A 272 -20.67 5.17 -14.09
N LEU A 273 -20.88 4.69 -12.86
CA LEU A 273 -21.91 5.24 -11.96
C LEU A 273 -21.60 6.68 -11.56
N GLY A 274 -20.34 7.02 -11.27
CA GLY A 274 -19.92 8.39 -11.01
C GLY A 274 -20.21 9.33 -12.18
N VAL A 275 -19.90 8.92 -13.43
CA VAL A 275 -20.25 9.68 -14.64
C VAL A 275 -21.77 9.88 -14.77
N ILE A 276 -22.56 8.81 -14.59
CA ILE A 276 -24.02 8.87 -14.67
C ILE A 276 -24.58 9.84 -13.62
N GLU A 277 -24.12 9.74 -12.38
CA GLU A 277 -24.56 10.63 -11.30
C GLU A 277 -24.14 12.09 -11.51
N ALA A 278 -22.91 12.33 -11.99
CA ALA A 278 -22.48 13.67 -12.33
C ALA A 278 -23.43 14.34 -13.33
N VAL A 279 -23.88 13.59 -14.35
CA VAL A 279 -24.81 14.11 -15.35
C VAL A 279 -26.24 14.24 -14.77
N VAL A 280 -26.73 13.20 -14.09
CA VAL A 280 -28.16 13.11 -13.68
C VAL A 280 -28.45 13.93 -12.43
N LEU A 281 -27.57 13.89 -11.42
CA LEU A 281 -27.79 14.54 -10.12
C LEU A 281 -27.14 15.91 -10.02
N GLN A 282 -25.91 16.07 -10.56
CA GLN A 282 -25.20 17.36 -10.50
C GLN A 282 -25.50 18.25 -11.73
N GLY A 283 -26.12 17.68 -12.81
CA GLY A 283 -26.40 18.44 -14.03
C GLY A 283 -25.14 18.78 -14.86
N ALA A 284 -24.05 18.05 -14.64
CA ALA A 284 -22.81 18.25 -15.39
C ALA A 284 -23.00 17.81 -16.86
N ASP A 285 -22.29 18.48 -17.78
CA ASP A 285 -22.23 18.00 -19.16
C ASP A 285 -21.48 16.67 -19.22
N ILE A 286 -21.92 15.77 -20.07
CA ILE A 286 -21.28 14.46 -20.25
C ILE A 286 -19.80 14.58 -20.66
N SER A 287 -19.45 15.61 -21.43
CA SER A 287 -18.06 15.90 -21.80
C SER A 287 -17.20 16.22 -20.58
N ILE A 288 -17.72 17.04 -19.67
CA ILE A 288 -17.04 17.41 -18.42
C ILE A 288 -16.89 16.18 -17.52
N ALA A 289 -17.92 15.32 -17.45
CA ALA A 289 -17.88 14.12 -16.64
C ALA A 289 -16.85 13.10 -17.17
N LEU A 290 -16.70 12.98 -18.49
CA LEU A 290 -15.67 12.15 -19.11
C LEU A 290 -14.28 12.77 -18.96
N GLU A 291 -14.17 14.10 -19.02
CA GLU A 291 -12.91 14.81 -18.83
C GLU A 291 -12.43 14.70 -17.37
N ALA A 292 -13.33 14.74 -16.41
CA ALA A 292 -13.01 14.48 -15.01
C ALA A 292 -12.38 13.08 -14.78
N ALA A 293 -12.78 12.08 -15.56
CA ALA A 293 -12.12 10.78 -15.54
C ALA A 293 -10.69 10.81 -16.11
N ASN A 294 -10.40 11.70 -17.04
CA ASN A 294 -9.09 11.80 -17.69
C ASN A 294 -8.13 12.75 -16.96
N THR A 295 -8.53 14.02 -16.81
CA THR A 295 -7.68 15.10 -16.28
C THR A 295 -7.99 15.44 -14.81
N GLY A 296 -9.03 14.84 -14.24
CA GLY A 296 -9.52 15.19 -12.89
C GLY A 296 -10.49 16.38 -12.88
N VAL A 297 -10.72 16.91 -11.70
CA VAL A 297 -11.61 18.05 -11.46
C VAL A 297 -10.79 19.25 -11.06
N ILE A 298 -11.17 20.45 -11.55
CA ILE A 298 -10.72 21.72 -11.00
C ILE A 298 -11.90 22.30 -10.23
N SER A 299 -11.80 22.29 -8.91
CA SER A 299 -12.85 22.76 -8.01
C SER A 299 -12.85 24.27 -7.86
N THR A 300 -14.06 24.83 -7.81
CA THR A 300 -14.28 26.29 -7.64
C THR A 300 -15.48 26.51 -6.68
N THR A 301 -15.40 25.93 -5.49
CA THR A 301 -16.43 26.07 -4.45
C THR A 301 -16.39 27.44 -3.76
N GLY A 302 -15.27 28.17 -3.92
CA GLY A 302 -15.00 29.41 -3.21
C GLY A 302 -14.46 29.23 -1.79
N CYS A 303 -14.26 27.97 -1.37
CA CYS A 303 -13.61 27.62 -0.12
C CYS A 303 -12.23 27.02 -0.45
N GLU A 304 -11.13 27.68 -0.07
CA GLU A 304 -9.75 27.30 -0.41
C GLU A 304 -9.40 25.87 -0.01
N VAL A 305 -9.91 25.42 1.15
CA VAL A 305 -9.68 24.04 1.66
C VAL A 305 -10.33 23.01 0.73
N LEU A 306 -11.59 23.24 0.34
CA LEU A 306 -12.32 22.33 -0.55
C LEU A 306 -11.78 22.38 -1.98
N ASP A 307 -11.40 23.57 -2.45
CA ASP A 307 -10.88 23.74 -3.80
C ASP A 307 -9.52 23.05 -3.94
N THR A 308 -8.67 23.13 -2.93
CA THR A 308 -7.40 22.36 -2.90
C THR A 308 -7.64 20.86 -2.85
N LEU A 309 -8.60 20.40 -2.04
CA LEU A 309 -8.91 18.98 -1.86
C LEU A 309 -9.54 18.35 -3.10
N PHE A 310 -10.44 19.07 -3.77
CA PHE A 310 -11.20 18.55 -4.90
C PHE A 310 -10.58 18.82 -6.26
N SER A 311 -9.52 19.63 -6.33
CA SER A 311 -8.77 19.82 -7.57
C SER A 311 -7.75 18.70 -7.78
N THR A 312 -8.26 17.48 -8.04
CA THR A 312 -7.49 16.24 -8.09
C THR A 312 -8.23 15.18 -8.93
N GLY A 313 -7.60 14.04 -9.12
CA GLY A 313 -8.16 12.86 -9.79
C GLY A 313 -7.82 12.78 -11.28
N GLY A 314 -8.47 11.84 -11.96
CA GLY A 314 -8.18 11.55 -13.35
C GLY A 314 -6.98 10.62 -13.57
N ILE A 315 -6.90 10.06 -14.78
CA ILE A 315 -5.77 9.20 -15.18
C ILE A 315 -4.46 9.97 -15.14
N GLU A 316 -4.46 11.24 -15.56
CA GLU A 316 -3.25 12.05 -15.69
C GLU A 316 -2.51 12.22 -14.38
N GLU A 317 -3.22 12.36 -13.26
CA GLU A 317 -2.61 12.46 -11.94
C GLU A 317 -1.92 11.15 -11.51
N MET A 318 -2.36 10.00 -12.02
CA MET A 318 -1.75 8.72 -11.74
C MET A 318 -0.50 8.42 -12.60
N LEU A 319 -0.27 9.15 -13.70
CA LEU A 319 0.84 8.89 -14.62
C LEU A 319 2.21 8.90 -13.96
N PRO A 320 2.56 9.84 -13.06
CA PRO A 320 3.84 9.82 -12.34
C PRO A 320 4.03 8.55 -11.52
N THR A 321 2.98 8.07 -10.83
CA THR A 321 3.00 6.83 -10.04
C THR A 321 3.11 5.61 -10.94
N ILE A 322 2.36 5.55 -12.03
CA ILE A 322 2.44 4.50 -13.04
C ILE A 322 3.86 4.42 -13.62
N CYS A 323 4.46 5.55 -13.95
CA CYS A 323 5.84 5.61 -14.44
C CYS A 323 6.81 4.97 -13.43
N ILE A 324 6.67 5.29 -12.13
CA ILE A 324 7.50 4.73 -11.09
C ILE A 324 7.30 3.21 -11.00
N VAL A 325 6.06 2.73 -10.99
CA VAL A 325 5.75 1.29 -10.93
C VAL A 325 6.42 0.54 -12.10
N ILE A 326 6.30 1.05 -13.33
CA ILE A 326 6.93 0.46 -14.52
C ILE A 326 8.46 0.41 -14.37
N LEU A 327 9.09 1.49 -13.95
CA LEU A 327 10.55 1.57 -13.78
C LEU A 327 11.05 0.63 -12.68
N VAL A 328 10.35 0.58 -11.55
CA VAL A 328 10.65 -0.33 -10.44
C VAL A 328 10.57 -1.78 -10.89
N MET A 329 9.51 -2.13 -11.59
CA MET A 329 9.32 -3.52 -12.03
C MET A 329 10.28 -3.91 -13.16
N ALA A 330 10.74 -2.97 -13.97
CA ALA A 330 11.86 -3.19 -14.88
C ALA A 330 13.15 -3.54 -14.10
N TYR A 331 13.46 -2.80 -13.04
CA TYR A 331 14.60 -3.10 -12.15
C TYR A 331 14.48 -4.48 -11.49
N VAL A 332 13.32 -4.78 -10.91
CA VAL A 332 13.03 -6.06 -10.28
C VAL A 332 13.16 -7.20 -11.28
N GLY A 333 12.65 -7.01 -12.49
CA GLY A 333 12.76 -7.98 -13.59
C GLY A 333 14.23 -8.34 -13.91
N ILE A 334 15.13 -7.34 -13.97
CA ILE A 334 16.57 -7.60 -14.14
C ILE A 334 17.08 -8.48 -13.00
N LEU A 335 16.81 -8.10 -11.75
CA LEU A 335 17.31 -8.83 -10.59
C LEU A 335 16.81 -10.27 -10.51
N GLN A 336 15.54 -10.50 -10.82
CA GLN A 336 14.94 -11.83 -10.78
C GLN A 336 15.50 -12.76 -11.87
N HIS A 337 15.46 -12.30 -13.12
CA HIS A 337 15.77 -13.17 -14.26
C HIS A 337 17.28 -13.36 -14.50
N THR A 338 18.12 -12.45 -13.99
CA THR A 338 19.58 -12.65 -14.00
C THR A 338 20.10 -13.47 -12.81
N GLY A 339 19.23 -13.80 -11.83
CA GLY A 339 19.62 -14.52 -10.63
C GLY A 339 20.34 -13.66 -9.58
N LEU A 340 20.47 -12.34 -9.79
CA LEU A 340 21.05 -11.42 -8.80
C LEU A 340 20.25 -11.47 -7.49
N MET A 341 18.92 -11.51 -7.59
CA MET A 341 18.02 -11.65 -6.46
C MET A 341 18.21 -13.01 -5.74
N ALA A 342 18.29 -14.10 -6.49
CA ALA A 342 18.49 -15.44 -5.93
C ALA A 342 19.84 -15.58 -5.20
N SER A 343 20.86 -14.82 -5.63
CA SER A 343 22.18 -14.85 -5.01
C SER A 343 22.23 -14.30 -3.58
N LEU A 344 21.20 -13.54 -3.16
CA LEU A 344 21.07 -13.03 -1.79
C LEU A 344 20.55 -14.09 -0.81
N ILE A 345 20.03 -15.21 -1.31
CA ILE A 345 19.62 -16.34 -0.48
C ILE A 345 20.88 -16.96 0.11
N SER A 346 21.32 -16.45 1.24
CA SER A 346 22.56 -16.83 1.90
C SER A 346 22.31 -17.85 3.01
N PRO A 347 23.30 -18.66 3.42
CA PRO A 347 23.20 -19.66 4.50
C PRO A 347 23.08 -19.05 5.92
N ILE A 348 22.62 -17.82 6.07
CA ILE A 348 22.37 -17.14 7.36
C ILE A 348 21.46 -17.99 8.25
N THR A 349 20.48 -18.68 7.64
CA THR A 349 19.48 -19.48 8.33
C THR A 349 20.03 -20.68 9.10
N SER A 350 21.22 -21.18 8.74
CA SER A 350 21.84 -22.35 9.39
C SER A 350 22.32 -22.07 10.82
N ARG A 351 22.65 -20.81 11.13
CA ARG A 351 23.15 -20.39 12.46
C ARG A 351 22.03 -20.04 13.45
N LEU A 352 20.82 -19.85 12.98
CA LEU A 352 19.67 -19.43 13.81
C LEU A 352 18.98 -20.68 14.39
N ARG A 353 19.23 -21.01 15.64
CA ARG A 353 18.73 -22.26 16.26
C ARG A 353 17.36 -22.11 16.93
N ARG A 354 17.00 -20.96 17.51
CA ARG A 354 15.74 -20.70 18.21
C ARG A 354 14.70 -20.14 17.26
N LEU A 355 13.42 -20.48 17.49
CA LEU A 355 12.32 -19.97 16.69
C LEU A 355 12.22 -18.43 16.74
N GLY A 356 12.38 -17.86 17.93
CA GLY A 356 12.37 -16.41 18.10
C GLY A 356 13.46 -15.68 17.31
N SER A 357 14.69 -16.21 17.32
CA SER A 357 15.80 -15.62 16.53
C SER A 357 15.59 -15.78 15.03
N LEU A 358 14.98 -16.90 14.59
CA LEU A 358 14.64 -17.13 13.19
C LEU A 358 13.54 -16.15 12.74
N SER A 359 12.49 -15.98 13.56
CA SER A 359 11.41 -15.03 13.28
C SER A 359 11.90 -13.57 13.27
N ALA A 360 12.73 -13.19 14.24
CA ALA A 360 13.34 -11.85 14.26
C ALA A 360 14.21 -11.58 13.02
N ALA A 361 15.02 -12.55 12.60
CA ALA A 361 15.81 -12.44 11.39
C ALA A 361 14.93 -12.36 10.14
N THR A 362 13.82 -13.11 10.09
CA THR A 362 12.85 -13.07 8.98
C THR A 362 12.19 -11.69 8.89
N VAL A 363 11.71 -11.16 9.99
CA VAL A 363 11.06 -9.85 10.07
C VAL A 363 12.06 -8.74 9.70
N GLY A 364 13.26 -8.77 10.28
CA GLY A 364 14.31 -7.79 9.95
C GLY A 364 14.75 -7.85 8.48
N THR A 365 14.83 -9.05 7.90
CA THR A 365 15.16 -9.21 6.47
C THR A 365 14.03 -8.73 5.58
N GLY A 366 12.76 -8.99 5.92
CA GLY A 366 11.61 -8.49 5.18
C GLY A 366 11.57 -6.96 5.12
N ALA A 367 11.79 -6.31 6.27
CA ALA A 367 11.90 -4.85 6.33
C ALA A 367 13.11 -4.32 5.53
N LEU A 368 14.27 -4.98 5.65
CA LEU A 368 15.45 -4.63 4.86
C LEU A 368 15.20 -4.78 3.36
N PHE A 369 14.48 -5.83 2.95
CA PHE A 369 14.16 -6.02 1.54
C PHE A 369 13.23 -4.93 1.02
N ASN A 370 12.28 -4.43 1.80
CA ASN A 370 11.45 -3.28 1.40
C ASN A 370 12.26 -1.98 1.23
N VAL A 371 13.38 -1.82 1.97
CA VAL A 371 14.32 -0.71 1.76
C VAL A 371 15.12 -0.90 0.46
N LEU A 372 15.55 -2.13 0.20
CA LEU A 372 16.44 -2.46 -0.92
C LEU A 372 15.67 -2.73 -2.22
N MET A 373 14.44 -3.22 -2.11
CA MET A 373 13.54 -3.51 -3.23
C MET A 373 12.38 -2.53 -3.17
N PRO A 374 12.18 -1.76 -4.22
CA PRO A 374 11.16 -0.70 -4.17
C PRO A 374 9.72 -1.25 -4.34
N ASP A 375 9.48 -2.51 -3.98
CA ASP A 375 8.16 -3.16 -4.03
C ASP A 375 8.03 -4.31 -3.04
N GLN A 376 6.80 -4.55 -2.54
CA GLN A 376 6.53 -5.58 -1.53
C GLN A 376 6.54 -7.01 -2.08
N TYR A 377 6.12 -7.24 -3.32
CA TYR A 377 6.00 -8.60 -3.86
C TYR A 377 7.35 -9.33 -3.95
N PRO A 378 8.41 -8.72 -4.51
CA PRO A 378 9.74 -9.33 -4.48
C PRO A 378 10.25 -9.55 -3.05
N ALA A 379 9.99 -8.62 -2.12
CA ALA A 379 10.41 -8.73 -0.74
C ALA A 379 9.74 -9.94 -0.05
N ILE A 380 8.44 -10.14 -0.25
CA ILE A 380 7.68 -11.31 0.22
C ILE A 380 8.23 -12.58 -0.41
N ALA A 381 8.32 -12.64 -1.75
CA ALA A 381 8.72 -13.85 -2.46
C ALA A 381 10.12 -14.31 -2.08
N LEU A 382 11.07 -13.38 -1.97
CA LEU A 382 12.43 -13.70 -1.60
C LEU A 382 12.55 -14.13 -0.14
N SER A 383 11.86 -13.45 0.77
CA SER A 383 11.82 -13.82 2.19
C SER A 383 11.21 -15.20 2.40
N CYS A 384 10.12 -15.52 1.69
CA CYS A 384 9.51 -16.85 1.72
C CYS A 384 10.48 -17.92 1.24
N LYS A 385 11.19 -17.72 0.13
CA LYS A 385 12.19 -18.66 -0.40
C LYS A 385 13.39 -18.81 0.54
N MET A 386 13.83 -17.72 1.17
CA MET A 386 15.00 -17.71 2.04
C MET A 386 14.74 -18.43 3.37
N TYR A 387 13.58 -18.25 3.97
CA TYR A 387 13.30 -18.72 5.32
C TYR A 387 12.38 -19.94 5.39
N GLY A 388 11.57 -20.21 4.35
CA GLY A 388 10.56 -21.27 4.35
C GLY A 388 11.10 -22.65 4.73
N GLU A 389 12.23 -23.08 4.12
CA GLU A 389 12.85 -24.34 4.47
C GLU A 389 13.38 -24.39 5.93
N ALA A 390 13.90 -23.25 6.43
CA ALA A 390 14.43 -23.19 7.78
C ALA A 390 13.31 -23.35 8.83
N PHE A 391 12.14 -22.83 8.56
CA PHE A 391 10.93 -23.03 9.38
C PHE A 391 10.39 -24.47 9.22
N ALA A 392 10.32 -24.98 7.99
CA ALA A 392 9.84 -26.34 7.72
C ALA A 392 10.67 -27.41 8.42
N ARG A 393 12.02 -27.27 8.42
CA ARG A 393 12.93 -28.16 9.18
C ARG A 393 12.67 -28.16 10.69
N ARG A 394 11.97 -27.12 11.21
CA ARG A 394 11.58 -26.98 12.62
C ARG A 394 10.14 -27.38 12.89
N ASN A 395 9.48 -27.99 11.91
CA ASN A 395 8.05 -28.37 11.99
C ASN A 395 7.10 -27.17 12.26
N VAL A 396 7.47 -25.96 11.88
CA VAL A 396 6.58 -24.79 11.87
C VAL A 396 5.68 -24.89 10.64
N SER A 397 4.37 -24.78 10.84
CA SER A 397 3.42 -24.89 9.73
C SER A 397 3.57 -23.78 8.71
N GLY A 398 3.27 -24.07 7.44
CA GLY A 398 3.32 -23.12 6.35
C GLY A 398 2.56 -21.83 6.63
N SER A 399 1.33 -21.93 7.17
CA SER A 399 0.51 -20.78 7.51
C SER A 399 1.11 -19.89 8.60
N ILE A 400 1.98 -20.43 9.48
CA ILE A 400 2.63 -19.63 10.53
C ILE A 400 3.84 -18.89 9.94
N TRP A 401 4.77 -19.63 9.34
CA TRP A 401 6.00 -18.99 8.88
C TRP A 401 5.77 -18.00 7.72
N SER A 402 4.81 -18.29 6.84
CA SER A 402 4.50 -17.37 5.75
C SER A 402 3.84 -16.09 6.26
N ASN A 403 3.02 -16.15 7.32
CA ASN A 403 2.50 -14.93 7.96
C ASN A 403 3.61 -14.16 8.69
N ILE A 404 4.59 -14.83 9.33
CA ILE A 404 5.76 -14.14 9.89
C ILE A 404 6.53 -13.37 8.80
N VAL A 405 6.67 -13.92 7.60
CA VAL A 405 7.23 -13.19 6.46
C VAL A 405 6.37 -12.00 6.09
N ASN A 406 5.06 -12.23 5.91
CA ASN A 406 4.11 -11.19 5.50
C ASN A 406 4.00 -10.06 6.52
N SER A 407 4.15 -10.37 7.81
CA SER A 407 4.09 -9.38 8.90
C SER A 407 5.13 -8.26 8.77
N SER A 408 6.17 -8.47 7.98
CA SER A 408 7.18 -7.46 7.70
C SER A 408 7.24 -7.14 6.22
N ALA A 409 7.53 -8.10 5.36
CA ALA A 409 7.70 -7.85 3.94
C ALA A 409 6.45 -7.26 3.26
N GLY A 410 5.24 -7.63 3.71
CA GLY A 410 3.99 -7.06 3.21
C GLY A 410 3.65 -5.69 3.81
N ILE A 411 3.88 -5.52 5.13
CA ILE A 411 3.37 -4.33 5.84
C ILE A 411 4.36 -3.15 5.86
N THR A 412 5.66 -3.43 6.02
CA THR A 412 6.65 -2.34 6.19
C THR A 412 6.97 -1.62 4.88
N SER A 413 6.47 -2.10 3.75
CA SER A 413 6.63 -1.49 2.43
C SER A 413 6.17 -0.02 2.41
N VAL A 414 5.02 0.25 3.02
CA VAL A 414 4.43 1.60 3.07
C VAL A 414 5.23 2.58 3.93
N LEU A 415 6.14 2.09 4.77
CA LEU A 415 7.00 2.94 5.62
C LEU A 415 8.27 3.42 4.89
N ILE A 416 8.52 2.96 3.68
CA ILE A 416 9.73 3.28 2.93
C ILE A 416 9.39 4.28 1.82
N PRO A 417 9.93 5.51 1.85
CA PRO A 417 9.50 6.59 0.95
C PRO A 417 9.60 6.30 -0.55
N TRP A 418 10.50 5.43 -0.96
CA TRP A 418 10.73 5.05 -2.37
C TRP A 418 10.12 3.70 -2.74
N ASN A 419 9.37 3.07 -1.84
CA ASN A 419 8.63 1.86 -2.16
C ASN A 419 7.33 2.21 -2.88
N THR A 420 6.90 1.40 -3.86
CA THR A 420 5.67 1.60 -4.62
C THR A 420 4.45 1.80 -3.74
N CYS A 421 4.39 1.07 -2.63
CA CYS A 421 3.29 1.17 -1.66
C CYS A 421 3.23 2.55 -1.01
N SER A 422 4.36 3.11 -0.59
CA SER A 422 4.43 4.45 -0.01
C SER A 422 4.13 5.52 -1.06
N ILE A 423 4.71 5.39 -2.26
CA ILE A 423 4.49 6.32 -3.37
C ILE A 423 3.01 6.40 -3.72
N TYR A 424 2.33 5.24 -3.78
CA TYR A 424 0.90 5.18 -4.01
C TYR A 424 0.12 5.96 -2.93
N MET A 425 0.41 5.71 -1.64
CA MET A 425 -0.28 6.38 -0.54
C MET A 425 -0.03 7.89 -0.53
N VAL A 426 1.21 8.33 -0.83
CA VAL A 426 1.56 9.75 -0.96
C VAL A 426 0.75 10.39 -2.09
N THR A 427 0.67 9.74 -3.24
CA THR A 427 -0.07 10.25 -4.40
C THR A 427 -1.57 10.39 -4.09
N ILE A 428 -2.17 9.37 -3.49
CA ILE A 428 -3.62 9.33 -3.25
C ILE A 428 -4.06 10.23 -2.09
N LEU A 429 -3.27 10.28 -1.01
CA LEU A 429 -3.65 11.04 0.19
C LEU A 429 -3.06 12.47 0.21
N GLY A 430 -2.17 12.80 -0.71
CA GLY A 430 -1.53 14.11 -0.76
C GLY A 430 -0.60 14.41 0.43
N VAL A 431 -0.17 13.39 1.18
CA VAL A 431 0.61 13.54 2.41
C VAL A 431 1.94 12.81 2.27
N SER A 432 3.06 13.48 2.59
CA SER A 432 4.39 12.88 2.44
C SER A 432 4.60 11.68 3.38
N CYS A 433 5.45 10.72 2.93
CA CYS A 433 5.76 9.52 3.73
C CYS A 433 6.32 9.88 5.12
N LEU A 434 7.18 10.87 5.19
CA LEU A 434 7.81 11.28 6.46
C LEU A 434 6.82 11.89 7.44
N GLU A 435 5.73 12.47 6.96
CA GLU A 435 4.67 13.04 7.81
C GLU A 435 3.76 11.97 8.39
N TYR A 436 3.37 10.95 7.64
CA TYR A 436 2.50 9.89 8.15
C TYR A 436 3.23 8.77 8.88
N LEU A 437 4.52 8.58 8.60
CA LEU A 437 5.32 7.48 9.14
C LEU A 437 5.24 7.38 10.67
N PRO A 438 5.36 8.47 11.46
CA PRO A 438 5.27 8.38 12.93
C PRO A 438 3.92 7.86 13.44
N TYR A 439 2.88 7.98 12.62
CA TYR A 439 1.50 7.69 12.99
C TYR A 439 0.93 6.40 12.38
N ALA A 440 1.65 5.72 11.50
CA ALA A 440 1.23 4.45 10.91
C ALA A 440 1.43 3.27 11.89
N PHE A 441 0.78 3.33 13.06
CA PHE A 441 1.05 2.47 14.23
C PHE A 441 0.99 0.99 13.92
N PHE A 442 -0.04 0.52 13.25
CA PHE A 442 -0.17 -0.90 12.93
C PHE A 442 1.02 -1.42 12.11
N CYS A 443 1.54 -0.60 11.19
CA CYS A 443 2.56 -1.02 10.23
C CYS A 443 3.92 -1.34 10.88
N TYR A 444 4.23 -0.79 12.06
CA TYR A 444 5.45 -1.13 12.80
C TYR A 444 5.19 -1.89 14.11
N LEU A 445 4.01 -1.72 14.73
CA LEU A 445 3.68 -2.48 15.95
C LEU A 445 3.46 -3.96 15.64
N TYR A 446 2.77 -4.27 14.52
CA TYR A 446 2.46 -5.65 14.19
C TYR A 446 3.72 -6.51 13.99
N PRO A 447 4.70 -6.16 13.13
CA PRO A 447 5.93 -6.92 13.01
C PRO A 447 6.71 -7.02 14.34
N ALA A 448 6.74 -5.96 15.14
CA ALA A 448 7.41 -5.96 16.45
C ALA A 448 6.75 -6.95 17.43
N ILE A 449 5.42 -6.95 17.49
CA ILE A 449 4.66 -7.86 18.36
C ILE A 449 4.76 -9.31 17.86
N VAL A 450 4.77 -9.57 16.56
CA VAL A 450 5.03 -10.90 15.98
C VAL A 450 6.38 -11.44 16.45
N VAL A 451 7.44 -10.62 16.43
CA VAL A 451 8.76 -11.00 16.94
C VAL A 451 8.72 -11.26 18.45
N LEU A 452 8.06 -10.40 19.22
CA LEU A 452 7.93 -10.55 20.66
C LEU A 452 7.22 -11.87 21.03
N VAL A 453 6.10 -12.16 20.36
CA VAL A 453 5.34 -13.41 20.56
C VAL A 453 6.18 -14.63 20.12
N ALA A 454 6.95 -14.53 19.02
CA ALA A 454 7.83 -15.60 18.59
C ALA A 454 8.94 -15.91 19.60
N ILE A 455 9.48 -14.88 20.26
CA ILE A 455 10.53 -15.03 21.29
C ILE A 455 9.95 -15.61 22.59
N THR A 456 8.79 -15.12 23.04
CA THR A 456 8.22 -15.44 24.36
C THR A 456 7.34 -16.69 24.35
N LEU A 457 6.48 -16.81 23.38
CA LEU A 457 5.42 -17.82 23.32
C LEU A 457 5.53 -18.73 22.08
N GLY A 458 6.38 -18.41 21.12
CA GLY A 458 6.44 -19.08 19.82
C GLY A 458 6.69 -20.60 19.92
N GLU A 459 7.53 -21.04 20.86
CA GLU A 459 7.77 -22.47 21.07
C GLU A 459 6.51 -23.21 21.60
N LYS A 460 5.64 -22.53 22.36
CA LYS A 460 4.40 -23.11 22.89
C LYS A 460 3.26 -23.06 21.87
N LEU A 461 3.13 -21.95 21.15
CA LEU A 461 1.99 -21.70 20.25
C LEU A 461 2.23 -22.21 18.83
N TRP A 462 3.44 -22.08 18.31
CA TRP A 462 3.75 -22.25 16.88
C TRP A 462 4.64 -23.46 16.60
N TRP A 463 5.40 -23.93 17.59
CA TRP A 463 6.31 -25.07 17.41
C TRP A 463 5.72 -26.33 18.04
N LYS A 464 5.17 -27.22 17.21
CA LYS A 464 4.83 -28.57 17.66
C LYS A 464 6.11 -29.40 17.72
N ARG A 465 6.69 -29.59 18.90
CA ARG A 465 7.68 -30.63 19.11
C ARG A 465 7.02 -31.97 18.76
N ARG A 466 7.59 -32.75 17.84
CA ARG A 466 7.29 -34.18 17.77
C ARG A 466 7.79 -34.79 19.08
N VAL A 467 6.87 -35.25 19.90
CA VAL A 467 7.16 -36.21 20.99
C VAL A 467 7.46 -37.54 20.34
#